data_314e1640dd97d5b1635d3064817c97c8
#
_entry.id   314e1640dd97d5b1635d3064817c97c8
#
_cell.length_a   1.000
_cell.length_b   1.000
_cell.length_c   1.000
_cell.angle_alpha   90.00
_cell.angle_beta   90.00
_cell.angle_gamma   90.00
#
_symmetry.space_group_name_H-M   'P 1'
#
loop_
_entity.id
_entity.type
_entity.pdbx_description
1 polymer ?
#
loop_
_entity_poly.entity_id
_entity_poly.type
_entity_poly.pdbx_seq_one_letter_code
_entity_poly.pdbx_strand_id
1 'polypeptide(L)'
;MQIPTSDILTTNRLGKIFSNTVATYKFFWFVSIMQIHAKSDNPRISVWDIVIRMVANAWYPIHYFRLSFGKSDSLFDIVMDLQHITQIPIDANSQIIIEGLKSRLEDKQIKRRLNTLTLNVPYRFLRPWIDTSDDKEMLKRSQTLENGSLYALYKDGTDFYIVLNKAWNAYLHTHYNILIDFAYWNLTLFLQTRNPNVPAISSKLIRPEVRNSLARQHNYWDMVMELGGPIDCIYTDKELHPKDYDLDHFIPWSFVSHDLLWNLIPSDGSINSSKSNNLPDLNVYLPKLAELQHHSLQLLIKNNKEPKVMEDFISLGYTARELADMDDAHFRKLYERTFNPINQIALNMGFEVWKY
;
A
#
# COMPACT_ATOMS: atom_id res chain seq x y z
N MET A 1 -19.52 -0.03 -5.89
CA MET A 1 -19.15 -1.13 -6.82
C MET A 1 -20.09 -2.29 -6.57
N GLN A 2 -20.68 -2.87 -7.60
CA GLN A 2 -21.56 -4.04 -7.50
C GLN A 2 -20.80 -5.28 -7.95
N ILE A 3 -21.06 -6.42 -7.29
CA ILE A 3 -20.52 -7.71 -7.72
C ILE A 3 -21.48 -8.35 -8.75
N PRO A 4 -21.00 -9.27 -9.59
CA PRO A 4 -21.86 -9.98 -10.54
C PRO A 4 -23.03 -10.67 -9.88
N THR A 5 -24.20 -10.65 -10.53
CA THR A 5 -25.39 -11.32 -10.02
C THR A 5 -25.40 -12.82 -10.39
N SER A 6 -26.18 -13.61 -9.64
CA SER A 6 -26.42 -15.01 -9.93
C SER A 6 -27.87 -15.35 -9.57
N ASP A 7 -28.53 -16.15 -10.38
CA ASP A 7 -29.90 -16.58 -10.16
C ASP A 7 -30.00 -17.70 -9.10
N ILE A 8 -28.90 -18.37 -8.81
CA ILE A 8 -28.84 -19.51 -7.88
C ILE A 8 -28.13 -19.20 -6.57
N LEU A 9 -27.34 -18.11 -6.49
CA LEU A 9 -26.56 -17.75 -5.32
C LEU A 9 -27.09 -16.47 -4.67
N THR A 10 -26.92 -16.36 -3.38
CA THR A 10 -27.27 -15.18 -2.58
C THR A 10 -26.23 -14.06 -2.70
N THR A 11 -25.86 -13.67 -3.95
CA THR A 11 -24.82 -12.67 -4.23
C THR A 11 -25.12 -11.31 -3.62
N ASN A 12 -26.39 -10.95 -3.43
CA ASN A 12 -26.81 -9.75 -2.71
C ASN A 12 -26.34 -9.77 -1.22
N ARG A 13 -26.20 -10.94 -0.60
CA ARG A 13 -25.65 -11.10 0.75
C ARG A 13 -24.14 -10.97 0.75
N LEU A 14 -23.47 -11.57 -0.24
CA LEU A 14 -22.03 -11.38 -0.44
C LEU A 14 -21.68 -9.90 -0.66
N GLY A 15 -22.48 -9.18 -1.46
CA GLY A 15 -22.29 -7.73 -1.67
C GLY A 15 -22.40 -6.88 -0.39
N LYS A 16 -23.02 -7.39 0.68
CA LYS A 16 -23.22 -6.70 1.96
C LYS A 16 -22.16 -7.02 3.03
N ILE A 17 -21.19 -7.88 2.76
CA ILE A 17 -20.19 -8.29 3.78
C ILE A 17 -19.41 -7.12 4.39
N PHE A 18 -19.24 -6.04 3.63
CA PHE A 18 -18.50 -4.85 4.07
C PHE A 18 -19.39 -3.67 4.53
N SER A 19 -20.72 -3.82 4.52
CA SER A 19 -21.65 -2.70 4.85
C SER A 19 -21.52 -2.20 6.29
N ASN A 20 -21.14 -3.07 7.23
CA ASN A 20 -20.95 -2.75 8.65
C ASN A 20 -19.55 -3.17 9.09
N THR A 21 -18.55 -2.33 8.78
CA THR A 21 -17.14 -2.64 9.05
C THR A 21 -16.54 -1.58 9.98
N VAL A 22 -16.02 -2.03 11.12
CA VAL A 22 -15.37 -1.18 12.13
C VAL A 22 -13.83 -1.34 12.13
N ALA A 23 -13.34 -2.42 11.49
CA ALA A 23 -11.93 -2.78 11.39
C ALA A 23 -11.65 -3.51 10.07
N THR A 24 -10.38 -3.65 9.70
CA THR A 24 -9.98 -4.20 8.39
C THR A 24 -10.16 -5.72 8.25
N TYR A 25 -10.48 -6.44 9.32
CA TYR A 25 -10.50 -7.91 9.37
C TYR A 25 -11.31 -8.57 8.26
N LYS A 26 -12.54 -8.09 7.98
CA LYS A 26 -13.41 -8.71 6.97
C LYS A 26 -12.83 -8.60 5.56
N PHE A 27 -12.15 -7.50 5.25
CA PHE A 27 -11.51 -7.32 3.95
C PHE A 27 -10.37 -8.31 3.77
N PHE A 28 -9.44 -8.34 4.70
CA PHE A 28 -8.30 -9.26 4.64
C PHE A 28 -8.71 -10.72 4.76
N TRP A 29 -9.75 -11.03 5.54
CA TRP A 29 -10.35 -12.37 5.62
C TRP A 29 -10.85 -12.83 4.26
N PHE A 30 -11.66 -12.04 3.59
CA PHE A 30 -12.21 -12.38 2.28
C PHE A 30 -11.12 -12.52 1.21
N VAL A 31 -10.21 -11.53 1.13
CA VAL A 31 -9.06 -11.58 0.21
C VAL A 31 -8.23 -12.85 0.44
N SER A 32 -7.97 -13.21 1.69
CA SER A 32 -7.19 -14.40 2.04
C SER A 32 -7.88 -15.70 1.62
N ILE A 33 -9.19 -15.81 1.85
CA ILE A 33 -9.99 -16.97 1.37
C ILE A 33 -9.89 -17.08 -0.14
N MET A 34 -10.12 -15.98 -0.88
CA MET A 34 -10.06 -15.94 -2.34
C MET A 34 -8.69 -16.38 -2.86
N GLN A 35 -7.60 -15.85 -2.27
CA GLN A 35 -6.22 -16.18 -2.65
C GLN A 35 -5.85 -17.66 -2.37
N ILE A 36 -6.38 -18.26 -1.32
CA ILE A 36 -6.16 -19.69 -1.01
C ILE A 36 -6.97 -20.53 -1.98
N HIS A 37 -8.24 -20.20 -2.17
CA HIS A 37 -9.14 -20.92 -3.06
C HIS A 37 -8.65 -20.92 -4.52
N ALA A 38 -8.09 -19.82 -5.00
CA ALA A 38 -7.51 -19.73 -6.35
C ALA A 38 -6.32 -20.67 -6.59
N LYS A 39 -5.67 -21.17 -5.52
CA LYS A 39 -4.50 -22.05 -5.61
C LYS A 39 -4.84 -23.53 -5.41
N SER A 40 -6.05 -23.85 -4.96
CA SER A 40 -6.45 -25.23 -4.63
C SER A 40 -7.96 -25.37 -4.63
N ASP A 41 -8.46 -26.42 -5.29
CA ASP A 41 -9.87 -26.79 -5.29
C ASP A 41 -10.34 -27.45 -3.98
N ASN A 42 -9.45 -27.61 -3.00
CA ASN A 42 -9.82 -28.15 -1.69
C ASN A 42 -10.76 -27.17 -0.96
N PRO A 43 -12.02 -27.52 -0.71
CA PRO A 43 -12.96 -26.63 -0.03
C PRO A 43 -12.63 -26.44 1.45
N ARG A 44 -11.83 -27.33 2.05
CA ARG A 44 -11.40 -27.23 3.45
C ARG A 44 -10.17 -26.34 3.55
N ILE A 45 -10.31 -25.23 4.29
CA ILE A 45 -9.25 -24.26 4.50
C ILE A 45 -9.03 -24.09 6.00
N SER A 46 -7.79 -24.26 6.46
CA SER A 46 -7.43 -23.99 7.85
C SER A 46 -7.61 -22.50 8.19
N VAL A 47 -8.22 -22.19 9.32
CA VAL A 47 -8.31 -20.80 9.80
C VAL A 47 -6.91 -20.21 10.05
N TRP A 48 -5.94 -21.03 10.45
CA TRP A 48 -4.54 -20.61 10.60
C TRP A 48 -3.92 -20.15 9.28
N ASP A 49 -4.20 -20.85 8.16
CA ASP A 49 -3.74 -20.42 6.83
C ASP A 49 -4.36 -19.09 6.42
N ILE A 50 -5.63 -18.87 6.76
CA ILE A 50 -6.32 -17.61 6.45
C ILE A 50 -5.72 -16.47 7.26
N VAL A 51 -5.57 -16.62 8.59
CA VAL A 51 -5.04 -15.52 9.43
C VAL A 51 -3.58 -15.21 9.15
N ILE A 52 -2.75 -16.19 8.83
CA ILE A 52 -1.36 -15.96 8.38
C ILE A 52 -1.35 -15.14 7.10
N ARG A 53 -2.24 -15.46 6.16
CA ARG A 53 -2.35 -14.70 4.90
C ARG A 53 -2.94 -13.31 5.11
N MET A 54 -3.86 -13.12 6.07
CA MET A 54 -4.31 -11.78 6.47
C MET A 54 -3.15 -10.91 6.93
N VAL A 55 -2.27 -11.47 7.78
CA VAL A 55 -1.05 -10.77 8.22
C VAL A 55 -0.15 -10.44 7.03
N ALA A 56 0.09 -11.40 6.13
CA ALA A 56 0.92 -11.18 4.94
C ALA A 56 0.35 -10.09 4.02
N ASN A 57 -0.97 -10.04 3.83
CA ASN A 57 -1.64 -9.00 3.03
C ASN A 57 -1.59 -7.62 3.70
N ALA A 58 -1.60 -7.56 5.03
CA ALA A 58 -1.53 -6.31 5.79
C ALA A 58 -0.09 -5.81 6.02
N TRP A 59 0.92 -6.66 5.81
CA TRP A 59 2.33 -6.40 6.14
C TRP A 59 2.88 -5.16 5.44
N TYR A 60 2.78 -5.13 4.13
CA TYR A 60 3.34 -4.06 3.32
C TYR A 60 2.61 -2.71 3.51
N PRO A 61 1.26 -2.66 3.52
CA PRO A 61 0.52 -1.45 3.88
C PRO A 61 0.92 -0.85 5.24
N ILE A 62 1.18 -1.69 6.24
CA ILE A 62 1.53 -1.24 7.59
C ILE A 62 3.00 -0.82 7.67
N HIS A 63 3.93 -1.69 7.26
CA HIS A 63 5.35 -1.44 7.49
C HIS A 63 5.97 -0.49 6.48
N TYR A 64 5.66 -0.66 5.19
CA TYR A 64 6.30 0.13 4.14
C TYR A 64 5.59 1.47 3.92
N PHE A 65 4.26 1.46 3.84
CA PHE A 65 3.47 2.67 3.62
C PHE A 65 2.99 3.34 4.93
N ARG A 66 3.16 2.70 6.07
CA ARG A 66 2.82 3.22 7.40
C ARG A 66 1.36 3.66 7.52
N LEU A 67 0.44 2.96 6.84
CA LEU A 67 -0.97 3.28 6.88
C LEU A 67 -1.56 2.98 8.26
N SER A 68 -2.35 3.93 8.78
CA SER A 68 -3.16 3.71 9.97
C SER A 68 -4.39 2.86 9.63
N PHE A 69 -4.64 1.81 10.40
CA PHE A 69 -5.86 1.00 10.30
C PHE A 69 -6.95 1.49 11.27
N GLY A 70 -6.61 2.46 12.13
CA GLY A 70 -7.47 3.01 13.16
C GLY A 70 -7.28 2.33 14.52
N LYS A 71 -7.61 3.04 15.61
CA LYS A 71 -7.35 2.62 17.01
C LYS A 71 -8.01 1.29 17.41
N SER A 72 -9.11 0.90 16.76
CA SER A 72 -9.86 -0.31 17.11
C SER A 72 -9.43 -1.54 16.32
N ASP A 73 -8.41 -1.42 15.48
CA ASP A 73 -7.95 -2.49 14.60
C ASP A 73 -6.68 -3.14 15.14
N SER A 74 -6.86 -4.25 15.88
CA SER A 74 -5.72 -4.99 16.44
C SER A 74 -4.86 -5.69 15.39
N LEU A 75 -5.26 -5.75 14.10
CA LEU A 75 -4.42 -6.32 13.05
C LEU A 75 -3.12 -5.51 12.89
N PHE A 76 -3.23 -4.18 13.02
CA PHE A 76 -2.06 -3.31 13.01
C PHE A 76 -1.05 -3.71 14.11
N ASP A 77 -1.51 -3.80 15.35
CA ASP A 77 -0.65 -4.16 16.50
C ASP A 77 -0.08 -5.57 16.35
N ILE A 78 -0.90 -6.53 15.87
CA ILE A 78 -0.47 -7.90 15.63
C ILE A 78 0.64 -7.96 14.58
N VAL A 79 0.51 -7.23 13.47
CA VAL A 79 1.52 -7.18 12.41
C VAL A 79 2.82 -6.56 12.92
N MET A 80 2.74 -5.46 13.67
CA MET A 80 3.90 -4.81 14.29
C MET A 80 4.63 -5.75 15.25
N ASP A 81 3.89 -6.40 16.15
CA ASP A 81 4.46 -7.35 17.11
C ASP A 81 5.09 -8.56 16.41
N LEU A 82 4.42 -9.13 15.41
CA LEU A 82 4.96 -10.26 14.65
C LEU A 82 6.25 -9.92 13.92
N GLN A 83 6.37 -8.72 13.35
CA GLN A 83 7.61 -8.26 12.75
C GLN A 83 8.73 -8.19 13.80
N HIS A 84 8.44 -7.60 14.95
CA HIS A 84 9.40 -7.51 16.04
C HIS A 84 9.86 -8.88 16.55
N ILE A 85 8.92 -9.85 16.69
CA ILE A 85 9.25 -11.20 17.17
C ILE A 85 10.01 -12.00 16.10
N THR A 86 9.62 -11.92 14.85
CA THR A 86 10.13 -12.78 13.79
C THR A 86 11.33 -12.21 13.05
N GLN A 87 11.54 -10.89 13.12
CA GLN A 87 12.54 -10.14 12.37
C GLN A 87 12.42 -10.33 10.85
N ILE A 88 11.22 -10.67 10.36
CA ILE A 88 10.95 -10.71 8.92
C ILE A 88 11.11 -9.29 8.36
N PRO A 89 11.81 -9.09 7.23
CA PRO A 89 12.00 -7.77 6.64
C PRO A 89 10.68 -7.05 6.36
N ILE A 90 10.64 -5.75 6.59
CA ILE A 90 9.44 -4.91 6.42
C ILE A 90 8.94 -4.88 4.97
N ASP A 91 9.83 -5.08 4.01
CA ASP A 91 9.58 -5.13 2.58
C ASP A 91 9.54 -6.55 2.01
N ALA A 92 9.48 -7.58 2.88
CA ALA A 92 9.40 -8.97 2.47
C ALA A 92 8.17 -9.22 1.57
N ASN A 93 8.32 -10.12 0.60
CA ASN A 93 7.19 -10.56 -0.20
C ASN A 93 6.25 -11.49 0.61
N SER A 94 5.00 -11.61 0.15
CA SER A 94 3.97 -12.38 0.85
C SER A 94 4.36 -13.85 1.11
N GLN A 95 5.13 -14.46 0.21
CA GLN A 95 5.55 -15.86 0.37
C GLN A 95 6.52 -16.04 1.53
N ILE A 96 7.53 -15.16 1.65
CA ILE A 96 8.48 -15.15 2.76
C ILE A 96 7.76 -14.97 4.09
N ILE A 97 6.78 -14.06 4.16
CA ILE A 97 6.00 -13.81 5.38
C ILE A 97 5.18 -15.05 5.75
N ILE A 98 4.47 -15.64 4.78
CA ILE A 98 3.63 -16.83 5.02
C ILE A 98 4.48 -18.01 5.50
N GLU A 99 5.58 -18.31 4.84
CA GLU A 99 6.49 -19.41 5.21
C GLU A 99 7.14 -19.15 6.57
N GLY A 100 7.60 -17.93 6.81
CA GLY A 100 8.21 -17.53 8.08
C GLY A 100 7.26 -17.64 9.26
N LEU A 101 5.96 -17.34 9.10
CA LEU A 101 4.95 -17.49 10.13
C LEU A 101 4.50 -18.96 10.29
N LYS A 102 4.33 -19.68 9.19
CA LYS A 102 3.94 -21.12 9.23
C LYS A 102 4.98 -21.98 9.93
N SER A 103 6.26 -21.79 9.63
CA SER A 103 7.35 -22.55 10.26
C SER A 103 7.49 -22.30 11.76
N ARG A 104 6.91 -21.21 12.28
CA ARG A 104 6.94 -20.80 13.68
C ARG A 104 5.58 -20.87 14.38
N LEU A 105 4.59 -21.55 13.80
CA LEU A 105 3.24 -21.59 14.35
C LEU A 105 3.15 -22.29 15.71
N GLU A 106 4.13 -23.12 16.06
CA GLU A 106 4.24 -23.74 17.38
C GLU A 106 4.83 -22.82 18.45
N ASP A 107 5.42 -21.67 18.05
CA ASP A 107 5.81 -20.65 19.00
C ASP A 107 4.59 -20.05 19.71
N LYS A 108 4.61 -20.10 21.05
CA LYS A 108 3.47 -19.67 21.88
C LYS A 108 3.16 -18.18 21.72
N GLN A 109 4.17 -17.33 21.49
CA GLN A 109 3.96 -15.90 21.33
C GLN A 109 3.30 -15.61 19.99
N ILE A 110 3.82 -16.18 18.92
CA ILE A 110 3.28 -16.02 17.55
C ILE A 110 1.84 -16.58 17.50
N LYS A 111 1.63 -17.80 18.00
CA LYS A 111 0.31 -18.46 18.05
C LYS A 111 -0.72 -17.63 18.83
N ARG A 112 -0.32 -17.05 19.97
CA ARG A 112 -1.19 -16.17 20.77
C ARG A 112 -1.61 -14.93 19.99
N ARG A 113 -0.70 -14.27 19.26
CA ARG A 113 -1.01 -13.08 18.47
C ARG A 113 -1.96 -13.42 17.31
N LEU A 114 -1.65 -14.45 16.56
CA LEU A 114 -2.51 -14.93 15.47
C LEU A 114 -3.88 -15.38 15.95
N ASN A 115 -3.96 -16.02 17.12
CA ASN A 115 -5.24 -16.50 17.68
C ASN A 115 -6.25 -15.36 17.89
N THR A 116 -5.81 -14.14 18.17
CA THR A 116 -6.71 -12.96 18.30
C THR A 116 -7.55 -12.77 17.04
N LEU A 117 -7.00 -13.04 15.86
CA LEU A 117 -7.72 -12.92 14.59
C LEU A 117 -8.75 -14.05 14.38
N THR A 118 -8.62 -15.17 15.07
CA THR A 118 -9.56 -16.29 14.96
C THR A 118 -10.83 -16.14 15.79
N LEU A 119 -10.84 -15.20 16.74
CA LEU A 119 -11.90 -15.08 17.74
C LEU A 119 -13.21 -14.51 17.20
N ASN A 120 -13.14 -13.63 16.22
CA ASN A 120 -14.29 -12.83 15.81
C ASN A 120 -14.60 -12.93 14.31
N VAL A 121 -13.60 -12.71 13.44
CA VAL A 121 -13.86 -12.53 12.01
C VAL A 121 -14.46 -13.78 11.34
N PRO A 122 -14.09 -15.02 11.67
CA PRO A 122 -14.69 -16.20 11.03
C PRO A 122 -16.21 -16.26 11.19
N TYR A 123 -16.71 -15.83 12.36
CA TYR A 123 -18.13 -15.82 12.69
C TYR A 123 -18.84 -14.58 12.14
N ARG A 124 -18.27 -13.39 12.38
CA ARG A 124 -18.88 -12.12 12.01
C ARG A 124 -18.95 -11.89 10.50
N PHE A 125 -18.12 -12.57 9.72
CA PHE A 125 -18.16 -12.52 8.26
C PHE A 125 -19.47 -13.14 7.73
N LEU A 126 -20.02 -14.16 8.39
CA LEU A 126 -21.23 -14.87 7.98
C LEU A 126 -22.54 -14.13 8.33
N ARG A 127 -22.51 -13.02 9.06
CA ARG A 127 -23.71 -12.29 9.48
C ARG A 127 -24.67 -11.88 8.36
N PRO A 128 -24.24 -11.60 7.11
CA PRO A 128 -25.17 -11.33 6.02
C PRO A 128 -26.09 -12.54 5.70
N TRP A 129 -25.66 -13.75 6.00
CA TRP A 129 -26.45 -14.99 5.78
C TRP A 129 -27.17 -15.47 7.02
N ILE A 130 -26.53 -15.35 8.18
CA ILE A 130 -26.98 -15.91 9.44
C ILE A 130 -27.08 -14.79 10.47
N ASP A 131 -28.31 -14.41 10.80
CA ASP A 131 -28.58 -13.34 11.76
C ASP A 131 -28.51 -13.88 13.19
N THR A 132 -27.32 -13.80 13.78
CA THR A 132 -27.06 -14.11 15.19
C THR A 132 -25.80 -13.37 15.66
N SER A 133 -25.75 -13.06 16.96
CA SER A 133 -24.56 -12.54 17.64
C SER A 133 -23.83 -13.62 18.47
N ASP A 134 -24.44 -14.79 18.66
CA ASP A 134 -23.88 -15.93 19.39
C ASP A 134 -22.97 -16.76 18.48
N ASP A 135 -21.69 -16.87 18.84
CA ASP A 135 -20.69 -17.60 18.05
C ASP A 135 -20.95 -19.11 18.01
N LYS A 136 -21.54 -19.71 19.05
CA LYS A 136 -21.88 -21.12 19.07
C LYS A 136 -23.07 -21.43 18.15
N GLU A 137 -24.07 -20.55 18.18
CA GLU A 137 -25.20 -20.63 17.25
C GLU A 137 -24.73 -20.41 15.80
N MET A 138 -23.86 -19.41 15.56
CA MET A 138 -23.26 -19.14 14.25
C MET A 138 -22.54 -20.38 13.72
N LEU A 139 -21.70 -21.01 14.54
CA LEU A 139 -20.98 -22.22 14.16
C LEU A 139 -21.94 -23.34 13.75
N LYS A 140 -22.97 -23.63 14.57
CA LYS A 140 -23.97 -24.67 14.30
C LYS A 140 -24.77 -24.39 13.03
N ARG A 141 -25.29 -23.18 12.85
CA ARG A 141 -26.12 -22.81 11.69
C ARG A 141 -25.29 -22.75 10.41
N SER A 142 -24.00 -22.37 10.49
CA SER A 142 -23.12 -22.37 9.33
C SER A 142 -22.93 -23.77 8.73
N GLN A 143 -22.93 -24.84 9.56
CA GLN A 143 -22.76 -26.21 9.12
C GLN A 143 -23.92 -26.71 8.25
N THR A 144 -25.09 -26.11 8.37
CA THR A 144 -26.23 -26.36 7.47
C THR A 144 -26.20 -25.52 6.22
N LEU A 145 -25.16 -24.69 6.03
CA LEU A 145 -25.05 -23.71 4.95
C LEU A 145 -26.28 -22.81 4.83
N GLU A 146 -26.79 -22.37 5.98
CA GLU A 146 -28.02 -21.60 6.08
C GLU A 146 -28.01 -20.41 5.13
N ASN A 147 -29.13 -20.21 4.43
CA ASN A 147 -29.33 -19.17 3.43
C ASN A 147 -28.26 -19.16 2.31
N GLY A 148 -27.64 -20.32 2.02
CA GLY A 148 -26.58 -20.43 1.02
C GLY A 148 -25.30 -19.69 1.42
N SER A 149 -24.94 -19.74 2.70
CA SER A 149 -23.72 -19.06 3.21
C SER A 149 -22.46 -19.49 2.48
N LEU A 150 -21.48 -18.59 2.44
CA LEU A 150 -20.24 -18.80 1.69
C LEU A 150 -19.44 -20.00 2.17
N TYR A 151 -19.44 -20.25 3.47
CA TYR A 151 -18.74 -21.39 4.09
C TYR A 151 -19.44 -21.87 5.36
N ALA A 152 -19.08 -23.06 5.77
CA ALA A 152 -19.38 -23.65 7.08
C ALA A 152 -18.15 -23.58 7.98
N LEU A 153 -18.36 -23.40 9.29
CA LEU A 153 -17.32 -23.37 10.33
C LEU A 153 -17.26 -24.73 11.05
N TYR A 154 -16.04 -25.22 11.27
CA TYR A 154 -15.80 -26.44 12.05
C TYR A 154 -14.67 -26.17 13.05
N LYS A 155 -14.92 -26.55 14.31
CA LYS A 155 -13.93 -26.42 15.38
C LYS A 155 -13.98 -27.71 16.22
N ASP A 156 -12.89 -28.46 16.16
CA ASP A 156 -12.70 -29.68 16.93
C ASP A 156 -11.36 -29.64 17.65
N GLY A 157 -11.39 -29.45 18.96
CA GLY A 157 -10.18 -29.25 19.75
C GLY A 157 -9.36 -28.05 19.24
N THR A 158 -8.16 -28.35 18.77
CA THR A 158 -7.23 -27.34 18.18
C THR A 158 -7.45 -27.16 16.68
N ASP A 159 -8.20 -28.01 16.02
CA ASP A 159 -8.46 -27.97 14.59
C ASP A 159 -9.62 -27.00 14.32
N PHE A 160 -9.29 -25.88 13.69
CA PHE A 160 -10.26 -24.84 13.33
C PHE A 160 -10.13 -24.55 11.83
N TYR A 161 -11.21 -24.84 11.08
CA TYR A 161 -11.22 -24.72 9.64
C TYR A 161 -12.58 -24.27 9.10
N ILE A 162 -12.60 -23.76 7.90
CA ILE A 162 -13.81 -23.52 7.13
C ILE A 162 -13.92 -24.54 6.01
N VAL A 163 -15.16 -24.83 5.60
CA VAL A 163 -15.45 -25.60 4.38
C VAL A 163 -16.26 -24.72 3.46
N LEU A 164 -15.68 -24.35 2.33
CA LEU A 164 -16.36 -23.53 1.32
C LEU A 164 -17.59 -24.28 0.77
N ASN A 165 -18.68 -23.57 0.63
CA ASN A 165 -19.88 -24.08 0.02
C ASN A 165 -19.66 -24.33 -1.48
N LYS A 166 -19.78 -25.57 -1.91
CA LYS A 166 -19.55 -26.00 -3.30
C LYS A 166 -20.35 -25.19 -4.34
N ALA A 167 -21.55 -24.71 -3.95
CA ALA A 167 -22.37 -23.90 -4.84
C ALA A 167 -21.67 -22.60 -5.27
N TRP A 168 -20.75 -22.06 -4.44
CA TRP A 168 -19.99 -20.85 -4.76
C TRP A 168 -18.77 -21.10 -5.62
N ASN A 169 -18.30 -22.35 -5.77
CA ASN A 169 -17.00 -22.64 -6.37
C ASN A 169 -16.82 -22.00 -7.77
N ALA A 170 -17.73 -22.32 -8.69
CA ALA A 170 -17.68 -21.79 -10.05
C ALA A 170 -17.76 -20.24 -10.07
N TYR A 171 -18.61 -19.65 -9.23
CA TYR A 171 -18.78 -18.21 -9.14
C TYR A 171 -17.50 -17.53 -8.64
N LEU A 172 -16.86 -18.05 -7.59
CA LEU A 172 -15.63 -17.50 -7.03
C LEU A 172 -14.48 -17.57 -8.03
N HIS A 173 -14.36 -18.69 -8.79
CA HIS A 173 -13.34 -18.80 -9.83
C HIS A 173 -13.60 -17.86 -11.01
N THR A 174 -14.82 -17.86 -11.54
CA THR A 174 -15.19 -17.06 -12.72
C THR A 174 -15.03 -15.55 -12.44
N HIS A 175 -15.35 -15.12 -11.22
CA HIS A 175 -15.37 -13.69 -10.87
C HIS A 175 -14.22 -13.30 -9.93
N TYR A 176 -13.16 -14.09 -9.87
CA TYR A 176 -12.04 -13.88 -8.95
C TYR A 176 -11.53 -12.43 -8.93
N ASN A 177 -11.14 -11.90 -10.07
CA ASN A 177 -10.59 -10.54 -10.17
C ASN A 177 -11.60 -9.48 -9.71
N ILE A 178 -12.85 -9.56 -10.16
CA ILE A 178 -13.92 -8.61 -9.76
C ILE A 178 -14.16 -8.65 -8.24
N LEU A 179 -14.13 -9.84 -7.63
CA LEU A 179 -14.35 -10.01 -6.19
C LEU A 179 -13.16 -9.50 -5.37
N ILE A 180 -11.93 -9.71 -5.84
CA ILE A 180 -10.73 -9.16 -5.25
C ILE A 180 -10.74 -7.62 -5.36
N ASP A 181 -11.06 -7.07 -6.53
CA ASP A 181 -11.17 -5.63 -6.75
C ASP A 181 -12.28 -5.01 -5.89
N PHE A 182 -13.41 -5.69 -5.75
CA PHE A 182 -14.48 -5.29 -4.85
C PHE A 182 -14.00 -5.19 -3.38
N ALA A 183 -13.22 -6.17 -2.93
CA ALA A 183 -12.66 -6.15 -1.58
C ALA A 183 -11.66 -5.00 -1.38
N TYR A 184 -10.72 -4.83 -2.31
CA TYR A 184 -9.73 -3.75 -2.24
C TYR A 184 -10.34 -2.37 -2.42
N TRP A 185 -11.38 -2.21 -3.24
CA TRP A 185 -12.11 -0.95 -3.35
C TRP A 185 -12.73 -0.54 -2.01
N ASN A 186 -13.44 -1.48 -1.35
CA ASN A 186 -14.03 -1.20 -0.05
C ASN A 186 -12.99 -0.96 1.04
N LEU A 187 -11.86 -1.68 1.01
CA LEU A 187 -10.72 -1.45 1.91
C LEU A 187 -10.11 -0.06 1.67
N THR A 188 -9.96 0.37 0.41
CA THR A 188 -9.49 1.71 0.06
C THR A 188 -10.38 2.79 0.68
N LEU A 189 -11.69 2.69 0.49
CA LEU A 189 -12.65 3.64 1.07
C LEU A 189 -12.58 3.64 2.60
N PHE A 190 -12.47 2.47 3.22
CA PHE A 190 -12.33 2.34 4.66
C PHE A 190 -11.03 2.99 5.17
N LEU A 191 -9.90 2.69 4.56
CA LEU A 191 -8.59 3.24 4.97
C LEU A 191 -8.45 4.72 4.65
N GLN A 192 -9.08 5.23 3.59
CA GLN A 192 -9.09 6.66 3.28
C GLN A 192 -9.69 7.48 4.43
N THR A 193 -10.69 6.96 5.13
CA THR A 193 -11.26 7.64 6.30
C THR A 193 -10.33 7.66 7.53
N ARG A 194 -9.33 6.75 7.59
CA ARG A 194 -8.33 6.69 8.66
C ARG A 194 -7.04 7.42 8.29
N ASN A 195 -6.85 7.67 7.01
CA ASN A 195 -5.68 8.33 6.43
C ASN A 195 -6.13 9.45 5.47
N PRO A 196 -6.91 10.46 5.95
CA PRO A 196 -7.58 11.43 5.07
C PRO A 196 -6.61 12.26 4.22
N ASN A 197 -5.41 12.50 4.72
CA ASN A 197 -4.39 13.32 4.07
C ASN A 197 -3.29 12.51 3.35
N VAL A 198 -3.40 11.18 3.35
CA VAL A 198 -2.41 10.31 2.69
C VAL A 198 -2.79 10.13 1.22
N PRO A 199 -1.90 10.46 0.28
CA PRO A 199 -2.19 10.32 -1.14
C PRO A 199 -2.22 8.84 -1.57
N ALA A 200 -2.96 8.56 -2.62
CA ALA A 200 -2.93 7.29 -3.36
C ALA A 200 -3.07 6.02 -2.50
N ILE A 201 -4.06 5.99 -1.57
CA ILE A 201 -4.29 4.82 -0.69
C ILE A 201 -4.43 3.52 -1.50
N SER A 202 -5.12 3.55 -2.64
CA SER A 202 -5.29 2.36 -3.49
C SER A 202 -3.97 1.74 -3.94
N SER A 203 -2.96 2.56 -4.23
CA SER A 203 -1.63 2.10 -4.64
C SER A 203 -0.76 1.59 -3.48
N LYS A 204 -1.23 1.74 -2.25
CA LYS A 204 -0.52 1.35 -1.02
C LYS A 204 -1.01 0.04 -0.40
N LEU A 205 -2.02 -0.59 -0.99
CA LEU A 205 -2.64 -1.80 -0.44
C LEU A 205 -1.93 -3.08 -0.88
N ILE A 206 -1.29 -3.05 -2.03
CA ILE A 206 -0.61 -4.21 -2.63
C ILE A 206 0.84 -3.81 -2.93
N ARG A 207 1.77 -4.67 -2.56
CA ARG A 207 3.17 -4.48 -2.96
C ARG A 207 3.27 -4.53 -4.49
N PRO A 208 3.80 -3.49 -5.15
CA PRO A 208 4.01 -3.56 -6.59
C PRO A 208 5.06 -4.63 -6.92
N GLU A 209 4.78 -5.48 -7.89
CA GLU A 209 5.73 -6.50 -8.35
C GLU A 209 6.93 -5.86 -9.04
N VAL A 210 6.66 -4.81 -9.83
CA VAL A 210 7.68 -4.03 -10.55
C VAL A 210 7.34 -2.55 -10.42
N ARG A 211 8.33 -1.71 -10.10
CA ARG A 211 8.17 -0.25 -10.18
C ARG A 211 8.23 0.21 -11.62
N ASN A 212 7.55 1.30 -11.93
CA ASN A 212 7.63 1.94 -13.24
C ASN A 212 9.07 2.37 -13.54
N SER A 213 9.44 2.29 -14.80
CA SER A 213 10.75 2.78 -15.25
C SER A 213 10.79 4.32 -15.18
N LEU A 214 11.87 4.85 -14.63
CA LEU A 214 12.15 6.29 -14.59
C LEU A 214 12.90 6.80 -15.85
N ALA A 215 12.91 6.04 -16.94
CA ALA A 215 13.67 6.38 -18.15
C ALA A 215 13.31 7.77 -18.72
N ARG A 216 12.04 8.21 -18.62
CA ARG A 216 11.63 9.54 -19.09
C ARG A 216 12.22 10.66 -18.23
N GLN A 217 12.27 10.43 -16.92
CA GLN A 217 12.84 11.38 -15.96
C GLN A 217 14.37 11.40 -16.06
N HIS A 218 15.03 10.26 -16.28
CA HIS A 218 16.45 10.22 -16.60
C HIS A 218 16.76 10.99 -17.88
N ASN A 219 16.03 10.78 -18.97
CA ASN A 219 16.21 11.53 -20.21
C ASN A 219 16.06 13.06 -20.04
N TYR A 220 15.16 13.48 -19.16
CA TYR A 220 15.00 14.90 -18.81
C TYR A 220 16.27 15.47 -18.18
N TRP A 221 16.79 14.81 -17.15
CA TRP A 221 17.97 15.26 -16.43
C TRP A 221 19.25 15.13 -17.25
N ASP A 222 19.35 14.09 -18.10
CA ASP A 222 20.45 13.97 -19.07
C ASP A 222 20.46 15.17 -20.03
N MET A 223 19.31 15.57 -20.59
CA MET A 223 19.23 16.79 -21.44
C MET A 223 19.60 18.05 -20.68
N VAL A 224 19.23 18.18 -19.41
CA VAL A 224 19.62 19.34 -18.58
C VAL A 224 21.14 19.38 -18.45
N MET A 225 21.79 18.26 -18.15
CA MET A 225 23.26 18.19 -18.00
C MET A 225 24.00 18.34 -19.33
N GLU A 226 23.43 17.83 -20.43
CA GLU A 226 24.03 18.00 -21.78
C GLU A 226 24.02 19.48 -22.24
N LEU A 227 23.02 20.24 -21.82
CA LEU A 227 22.89 21.66 -22.20
C LEU A 227 23.58 22.62 -21.23
N GLY A 228 23.54 22.34 -19.95
CA GLY A 228 24.00 23.21 -18.86
C GLY A 228 25.33 22.81 -18.23
N GLY A 229 25.83 21.62 -18.55
CA GLY A 229 26.97 21.03 -17.85
C GLY A 229 26.57 20.15 -16.66
N PRO A 230 27.56 19.60 -15.96
CA PRO A 230 27.34 18.77 -14.77
C PRO A 230 26.49 19.49 -13.70
N ILE A 231 25.82 18.73 -12.87
CA ILE A 231 24.96 19.21 -11.78
C ILE A 231 25.55 18.77 -10.44
N ASP A 232 25.58 19.67 -9.46
CA ASP A 232 25.96 19.30 -8.10
C ASP A 232 24.82 18.56 -7.40
N CYS A 233 25.12 17.42 -6.77
CA CYS A 233 24.19 16.69 -5.92
C CYS A 233 23.76 17.59 -4.75
N ILE A 234 22.47 17.84 -4.58
CA ILE A 234 21.96 18.73 -3.51
C ILE A 234 22.32 18.28 -2.09
N TYR A 235 22.66 17.00 -1.94
CA TYR A 235 22.95 16.39 -0.63
C TYR A 235 24.44 16.41 -0.28
N THR A 236 25.34 16.30 -1.27
CA THR A 236 26.79 16.12 -1.04
C THR A 236 27.67 17.12 -1.72
N ASP A 237 27.09 17.99 -2.56
CA ASP A 237 27.81 18.91 -3.45
C ASP A 237 28.81 18.19 -4.41
N LYS A 238 28.64 16.86 -4.61
CA LYS A 238 29.39 16.06 -5.59
C LYS A 238 28.88 16.33 -6.99
N GLU A 239 29.77 16.54 -7.95
CA GLU A 239 29.44 16.72 -9.35
C GLU A 239 28.86 15.42 -9.96
N LEU A 240 27.71 15.53 -10.63
CA LEU A 240 26.99 14.46 -11.32
C LEU A 240 27.04 14.69 -12.83
N HIS A 241 27.31 13.61 -13.58
CA HIS A 241 27.40 13.64 -15.04
C HIS A 241 26.22 12.89 -15.67
N PRO A 242 25.89 13.16 -16.97
CA PRO A 242 24.84 12.41 -17.67
C PRO A 242 25.06 10.90 -17.58
N LYS A 243 24.00 10.16 -17.24
CA LYS A 243 23.98 8.70 -17.09
C LYS A 243 24.81 8.11 -15.93
N ASP A 244 25.43 8.97 -15.10
CA ASP A 244 26.20 8.56 -13.92
C ASP A 244 25.61 9.15 -12.63
N TYR A 245 24.33 8.90 -12.40
CA TYR A 245 23.58 9.30 -11.21
C TYR A 245 22.35 8.43 -11.02
N ASP A 246 21.85 8.40 -9.80
CA ASP A 246 20.53 7.87 -9.48
C ASP A 246 19.48 9.00 -9.46
N LEU A 247 18.20 8.66 -9.64
CA LEU A 247 17.08 9.56 -9.34
C LEU A 247 16.53 9.27 -7.95
N ASP A 248 16.64 10.24 -7.06
CA ASP A 248 16.04 10.19 -5.73
C ASP A 248 14.64 10.82 -5.73
N HIS A 249 13.70 10.17 -5.04
CA HIS A 249 12.44 10.80 -4.66
C HIS A 249 12.68 11.68 -3.45
N PHE A 250 12.62 13.00 -3.61
CA PHE A 250 12.88 13.97 -2.54
C PHE A 250 11.97 13.67 -1.32
N ILE A 251 10.66 13.63 -1.51
CA ILE A 251 9.77 12.95 -0.56
C ILE A 251 9.66 11.49 -0.97
N PRO A 252 9.91 10.52 -0.06
CA PRO A 252 10.00 9.11 -0.38
C PRO A 252 8.80 8.57 -1.17
N TRP A 253 9.06 7.72 -2.14
CA TRP A 253 8.02 7.06 -2.93
C TRP A 253 7.01 6.30 -2.05
N SER A 254 7.46 5.71 -0.95
CA SER A 254 6.59 5.04 0.02
C SER A 254 5.52 5.95 0.62
N PHE A 255 5.74 7.28 0.61
CA PHE A 255 4.71 8.24 1.01
C PHE A 255 3.90 8.75 -0.18
N VAL A 256 4.54 9.26 -1.25
CA VAL A 256 3.83 9.92 -2.35
C VAL A 256 3.20 8.93 -3.35
N SER A 257 3.83 7.76 -3.57
CA SER A 257 3.42 6.71 -4.52
C SER A 257 3.22 7.19 -5.97
N HIS A 258 4.06 8.13 -6.40
CA HIS A 258 4.13 8.62 -7.77
C HIS A 258 5.56 8.99 -8.16
N ASP A 259 5.82 9.08 -9.48
CA ASP A 259 7.13 9.37 -10.06
C ASP A 259 7.11 10.73 -10.80
N LEU A 260 6.40 11.72 -10.24
CA LEU A 260 6.30 13.06 -10.83
C LEU A 260 7.64 13.79 -10.75
N LEU A 261 8.02 14.41 -11.87
CA LEU A 261 9.33 15.02 -12.07
C LEU A 261 9.71 16.05 -11.01
N TRP A 262 8.75 16.85 -10.53
CA TRP A 262 9.00 17.87 -9.51
C TRP A 262 9.45 17.33 -8.14
N ASN A 263 9.23 16.02 -7.89
CA ASN A 263 9.70 15.32 -6.68
C ASN A 263 10.94 14.44 -6.95
N LEU A 264 11.49 14.45 -8.17
CA LEU A 264 12.63 13.61 -8.56
C LEU A 264 13.85 14.48 -8.84
N ILE A 265 14.99 14.08 -8.28
CA ILE A 265 16.23 14.83 -8.40
C ILE A 265 17.42 13.90 -8.62
N PRO A 266 18.40 14.31 -9.45
CA PRO A 266 19.67 13.60 -9.56
C PRO A 266 20.42 13.56 -8.23
N SER A 267 20.94 12.40 -7.87
CA SER A 267 21.70 12.21 -6.63
C SER A 267 22.81 11.17 -6.81
N ASP A 268 23.81 11.22 -5.94
CA ASP A 268 24.78 10.13 -5.80
C ASP A 268 24.09 8.85 -5.32
N GLY A 269 24.36 7.71 -5.96
CA GLY A 269 23.70 6.45 -5.67
C GLY A 269 23.91 5.96 -4.22
N SER A 270 25.04 6.28 -3.60
CA SER A 270 25.32 5.94 -2.20
C SER A 270 24.40 6.71 -1.23
N ILE A 271 24.12 7.96 -1.58
CA ILE A 271 23.24 8.84 -0.80
C ILE A 271 21.78 8.43 -0.97
N ASN A 272 21.35 8.16 -2.20
CA ASN A 272 20.01 7.66 -2.46
C ASN A 272 19.72 6.39 -1.65
N SER A 273 20.69 5.46 -1.61
CA SER A 273 20.58 4.24 -0.81
C SER A 273 20.55 4.51 0.70
N SER A 274 21.35 5.47 1.21
CA SER A 274 21.40 5.86 2.62
C SER A 274 20.11 6.55 3.07
N LYS A 275 19.58 7.47 2.25
CA LYS A 275 18.34 8.19 2.53
C LYS A 275 17.13 7.23 2.52
N SER A 276 17.10 6.30 1.55
CA SER A 276 16.05 5.27 1.44
C SER A 276 14.63 5.87 1.60
N ASN A 277 13.85 5.38 2.57
CA ASN A 277 12.49 5.85 2.87
C ASN A 277 12.44 7.00 3.90
N ASN A 278 13.54 7.67 4.19
CA ASN A 278 13.56 8.79 5.12
C ASN A 278 13.31 10.12 4.41
N LEU A 279 12.79 11.09 5.16
CA LEU A 279 12.51 12.44 4.68
C LEU A 279 13.80 13.28 4.68
N PRO A 280 14.02 14.15 3.71
CA PRO A 280 15.12 15.12 3.78
C PRO A 280 14.83 16.19 4.84
N ASP A 281 15.88 16.82 5.38
CA ASP A 281 15.69 18.07 6.13
C ASP A 281 15.28 19.20 5.16
N LEU A 282 14.01 19.62 5.23
CA LEU A 282 13.48 20.62 4.33
C LEU A 282 14.19 21.97 4.47
N ASN A 283 14.65 22.34 5.66
CA ASN A 283 15.32 23.61 5.87
C ASN A 283 16.65 23.69 5.09
N VAL A 284 17.30 22.54 4.93
CA VAL A 284 18.60 22.45 4.25
C VAL A 284 18.43 22.18 2.75
N TYR A 285 17.59 21.22 2.39
CA TYR A 285 17.58 20.67 1.02
C TYR A 285 16.47 21.20 0.12
N LEU A 286 15.36 21.72 0.67
CA LEU A 286 14.26 22.25 -0.15
C LEU A 286 14.65 23.50 -0.97
N PRO A 287 15.44 24.46 -0.43
CA PRO A 287 15.92 25.57 -1.23
C PRO A 287 16.80 25.13 -2.41
N LYS A 288 17.71 24.16 -2.19
CA LYS A 288 18.57 23.58 -3.23
C LYS A 288 17.76 22.84 -4.31
N LEU A 289 16.73 22.07 -3.89
CA LEU A 289 15.80 21.41 -4.80
C LEU A 289 15.08 22.42 -5.67
N ALA A 290 14.48 23.47 -5.07
CA ALA A 290 13.72 24.48 -5.79
C ALA A 290 14.60 25.20 -6.82
N GLU A 291 15.80 25.59 -6.44
CA GLU A 291 16.77 26.27 -7.32
C GLU A 291 17.13 25.37 -8.52
N LEU A 292 17.49 24.11 -8.28
CA LEU A 292 17.87 23.18 -9.34
C LEU A 292 16.71 22.86 -10.28
N GLN A 293 15.51 22.65 -9.75
CA GLN A 293 14.31 22.40 -10.54
C GLN A 293 13.94 23.64 -11.39
N HIS A 294 14.01 24.85 -10.84
CA HIS A 294 13.73 26.08 -11.57
C HIS A 294 14.75 26.30 -12.69
N HIS A 295 16.04 26.19 -12.38
CA HIS A 295 17.11 26.29 -13.36
C HIS A 295 16.94 25.30 -14.51
N SER A 296 16.60 24.05 -14.21
CA SER A 296 16.39 23.01 -15.23
C SER A 296 15.25 23.37 -16.19
N LEU A 297 14.13 23.92 -15.68
CA LEU A 297 13.01 24.39 -16.50
C LEU A 297 13.42 25.56 -17.40
N GLN A 298 14.07 26.57 -16.83
CA GLN A 298 14.54 27.73 -17.57
C GLN A 298 15.51 27.34 -18.69
N LEU A 299 16.45 26.44 -18.38
CA LEU A 299 17.45 25.99 -19.36
C LEU A 299 16.79 25.28 -20.54
N LEU A 300 15.88 24.34 -20.28
CA LEU A 300 15.21 23.58 -21.32
C LEU A 300 14.27 24.45 -22.17
N ILE A 301 13.46 25.30 -21.56
CA ILE A 301 12.55 26.20 -22.27
C ILE A 301 13.34 27.21 -23.15
N LYS A 302 14.42 27.80 -22.63
CA LYS A 302 15.32 28.67 -23.40
C LYS A 302 15.91 27.99 -24.63
N ASN A 303 16.17 26.70 -24.56
CA ASN A 303 16.72 25.90 -25.66
C ASN A 303 15.62 25.24 -26.53
N ASN A 304 14.34 25.61 -26.37
CA ASN A 304 13.19 25.04 -27.10
C ASN A 304 13.08 23.50 -26.93
N LYS A 305 13.39 22.99 -25.74
CA LYS A 305 13.27 21.58 -25.35
C LYS A 305 12.13 21.44 -24.35
N GLU A 306 11.09 20.71 -24.74
CA GLU A 306 9.92 20.47 -23.89
C GLU A 306 9.54 18.98 -23.91
N PRO A 307 10.35 18.11 -23.28
CA PRO A 307 10.00 16.70 -23.17
C PRO A 307 8.69 16.52 -22.44
N LYS A 308 7.89 15.55 -22.89
CA LYS A 308 6.51 15.32 -22.38
C LYS A 308 6.44 15.16 -20.85
N VAL A 309 7.49 14.69 -20.20
CA VAL A 309 7.54 14.52 -18.74
C VAL A 309 7.40 15.85 -17.98
N MET A 310 7.64 17.01 -18.64
CA MET A 310 7.38 18.33 -18.03
C MET A 310 5.90 18.60 -17.77
N GLU A 311 4.98 17.82 -18.35
CA GLU A 311 3.54 17.86 -18.00
C GLU A 311 3.29 17.50 -16.52
N ASP A 312 4.22 16.82 -15.85
CA ASP A 312 4.12 16.47 -14.42
C ASP A 312 3.98 17.72 -13.53
N PHE A 313 4.52 18.88 -13.96
CA PHE A 313 4.43 20.14 -13.23
C PHE A 313 3.02 20.74 -13.22
N ILE A 314 2.12 20.33 -14.13
CA ILE A 314 0.71 20.76 -14.13
C ILE A 314 0.03 20.43 -12.79
N SER A 315 0.48 19.36 -12.13
CA SER A 315 -0.02 18.98 -10.79
C SER A 315 0.28 20.02 -9.70
N LEU A 316 1.23 20.94 -9.94
CA LEU A 316 1.51 22.10 -9.08
C LEU A 316 0.63 23.33 -9.41
N GLY A 317 -0.23 23.21 -10.43
CA GLY A 317 -1.13 24.28 -10.87
C GLY A 317 -0.58 25.20 -11.96
N TYR A 318 0.58 24.89 -12.54
CA TYR A 318 1.27 25.69 -13.54
C TYR A 318 1.81 24.82 -14.68
N THR A 319 1.89 25.38 -15.87
CA THR A 319 2.65 24.78 -16.97
C THR A 319 4.15 24.95 -16.74
N ALA A 320 4.97 24.13 -17.39
CA ALA A 320 6.42 24.25 -17.30
C ALA A 320 6.95 25.61 -17.79
N ARG A 321 6.28 26.23 -18.79
CA ARG A 321 6.62 27.58 -19.28
C ARG A 321 6.33 28.64 -18.23
N GLU A 322 5.14 28.63 -17.64
CA GLU A 322 4.79 29.57 -16.56
C GLU A 322 5.73 29.44 -15.37
N LEU A 323 6.20 28.25 -15.07
CA LEU A 323 7.18 28.03 -14.01
C LEU A 323 8.57 28.53 -14.40
N ALA A 324 9.01 28.32 -15.65
CA ALA A 324 10.30 28.83 -16.13
C ALA A 324 10.36 30.39 -16.17
N ASP A 325 9.21 31.04 -16.44
CA ASP A 325 9.09 32.51 -16.49
C ASP A 325 8.87 33.12 -15.09
N MET A 326 8.63 32.30 -14.05
CA MET A 326 8.45 32.76 -12.68
C MET A 326 9.78 33.27 -12.10
N ASP A 327 9.75 34.27 -11.23
CA ASP A 327 10.95 34.63 -10.49
C ASP A 327 11.30 33.63 -9.39
N ASP A 328 12.57 33.58 -9.00
CA ASP A 328 13.09 32.59 -8.05
C ASP A 328 12.38 32.61 -6.70
N ALA A 329 11.97 33.78 -6.21
CA ALA A 329 11.31 33.92 -4.91
C ALA A 329 9.90 33.29 -4.94
N HIS A 330 9.16 33.51 -6.02
CA HIS A 330 7.83 32.93 -6.20
C HIS A 330 7.92 31.42 -6.43
N PHE A 331 8.89 30.96 -7.23
CA PHE A 331 9.11 29.52 -7.45
C PHE A 331 9.48 28.80 -6.14
N ARG A 332 10.40 29.37 -5.35
CA ARG A 332 10.75 28.83 -4.03
C ARG A 332 9.52 28.76 -3.11
N LYS A 333 8.73 29.81 -3.06
CA LYS A 333 7.51 29.85 -2.26
C LYS A 333 6.47 28.81 -2.70
N LEU A 334 6.37 28.54 -4.00
CA LEU A 334 5.53 27.45 -4.52
C LEU A 334 6.01 26.09 -3.99
N TYR A 335 7.32 25.83 -4.02
CA TYR A 335 7.89 24.58 -3.48
C TYR A 335 7.67 24.45 -1.97
N GLU A 336 7.87 25.53 -1.20
CA GLU A 336 7.58 25.55 0.24
C GLU A 336 6.11 25.21 0.52
N ARG A 337 5.17 25.80 -0.20
CA ARG A 337 3.73 25.55 -0.07
C ARG A 337 3.33 24.13 -0.46
N THR A 338 4.07 23.53 -1.38
CA THR A 338 3.85 22.14 -1.83
C THR A 338 4.44 21.14 -0.84
N PHE A 339 5.72 21.30 -0.48
CA PHE A 339 6.45 20.28 0.26
C PHE A 339 6.23 20.31 1.78
N ASN A 340 6.01 21.50 2.39
CA ASN A 340 5.82 21.58 3.85
C ASN A 340 4.61 20.78 4.35
N PRO A 341 3.41 20.87 3.74
CA PRO A 341 2.28 20.06 4.17
C PRO A 341 2.51 18.55 3.97
N ILE A 342 3.09 18.18 2.83
CA ILE A 342 3.39 16.78 2.49
C ILE A 342 4.35 16.18 3.52
N ASN A 343 5.44 16.88 3.83
CA ASN A 343 6.43 16.46 4.81
C ASN A 343 5.83 16.35 6.21
N GLN A 344 5.01 17.32 6.63
CA GLN A 344 4.36 17.27 7.94
C GLN A 344 3.43 16.06 8.08
N ILE A 345 2.68 15.72 7.03
CA ILE A 345 1.81 14.53 7.03
C ILE A 345 2.67 13.26 7.12
N ALA A 346 3.76 13.18 6.35
CA ALA A 346 4.67 12.03 6.41
C ALA A 346 5.31 11.87 7.81
N LEU A 347 5.75 12.95 8.44
CA LEU A 347 6.24 12.95 9.84
C LEU A 347 5.17 12.41 10.81
N ASN A 348 3.93 12.86 10.67
CA ASN A 348 2.82 12.39 11.51
C ASN A 348 2.51 10.89 11.31
N MET A 349 2.87 10.32 10.17
CA MET A 349 2.80 8.87 9.91
C MET A 349 4.02 8.10 10.42
N GLY A 350 4.99 8.78 11.05
CA GLY A 350 6.19 8.16 11.60
C GLY A 350 7.34 7.98 10.59
N PHE A 351 7.31 8.67 9.45
CA PHE A 351 8.52 8.77 8.62
C PHE A 351 9.56 9.59 9.36
N GLU A 352 10.80 9.13 9.33
CA GLU A 352 11.91 9.77 10.05
C GLU A 352 12.66 10.75 9.14
N VAL A 353 13.24 11.79 9.75
CA VAL A 353 14.16 12.68 9.03
C VAL A 353 15.49 11.98 8.85
N TRP A 354 15.99 11.94 7.62
CA TRP A 354 17.30 11.42 7.31
C TRP A 354 18.39 12.27 7.97
N LYS A 355 19.30 11.61 8.63
CA LYS A 355 20.48 12.22 9.25
C LYS A 355 21.70 11.85 8.42
N TYR A 356 22.24 12.84 7.72
CA TYR A 356 23.47 12.74 6.96
C TYR A 356 24.65 13.24 7.79
#